data_f44638e311ecef0b20a2b90e3c95909e
#
_entry.id   f44638e311ecef0b20a2b90e3c95909e
#
_cell.length_a   1.000
_cell.length_b   1.000
_cell.length_c   1.000
_cell.angle_alpha   90.00
_cell.angle_beta   90.00
_cell.angle_gamma   90.00
#
_symmetry.space_group_name_H-M   'P 1'
#
loop_
_entity.id
_entity.type
_entity.pdbx_description
1 polymer ?
#
loop_
_entity_poly.entity_id
_entity_poly.type
_entity_poly.pdbx_seq_one_letter_code
_entity_poly.pdbx_strand_id
1 'polypeptide(L)'
;MNHFVHPNALCESTRIGEGTRIWAFAHVLPGATIGRDCNVCDHVFVENDVVIGDRVTIKSGVQVWDGVRLEDDVFVGPNVTFTNDPFPRSKRTPAAFTPTLVCRNASIGANATILPGLTIGREAMVGAGAVVTRSVPAAAIVAGNPARIVGYVDSADDRALDRTVIKTATEATRVEGVVVRDLPLVHDLRGNLTVGEVPSDVPFAPRRYFLVHDVPSGETRGSHAHRACEQFLVCVTGSCAVVVDDGQRRLEVSLDRPNRGVYIPPMVWATQYKYTRDAVLLVLASHPYDADDYIRDYDEFLATVGARR
;
A
#
# COMPACT_ATOMS: atom_id res chain seq x y z
N MET A 1 26.16 23.42 13.45
CA MET A 1 24.78 22.97 13.17
C MET A 1 24.14 24.01 12.28
N ASN A 2 23.86 23.67 11.04
CA ASN A 2 23.46 24.68 10.03
C ASN A 2 22.02 24.39 9.58
N HIS A 3 21.04 24.71 10.44
CA HIS A 3 19.62 24.70 10.09
C HIS A 3 19.11 26.16 10.08
N PHE A 4 18.05 26.41 9.34
CA PHE A 4 17.43 27.72 9.22
C PHE A 4 16.13 27.79 10.04
N VAL A 5 16.02 28.81 10.90
CA VAL A 5 14.79 29.13 11.62
C VAL A 5 14.42 30.56 11.25
N HIS A 6 13.22 30.73 10.66
CA HIS A 6 12.72 32.06 10.31
C HIS A 6 12.54 32.92 11.58
N PRO A 7 12.85 34.23 11.55
CA PRO A 7 12.76 35.10 12.73
C PRO A 7 11.37 35.13 13.41
N ASN A 8 10.30 34.88 12.67
CA ASN A 8 8.94 34.79 13.19
C ASN A 8 8.49 33.36 13.54
N ALA A 9 9.37 32.38 13.53
CA ALA A 9 9.09 31.01 14.02
C ALA A 9 9.48 30.90 15.49
N LEU A 10 8.79 30.03 16.23
CA LEU A 10 9.14 29.66 17.59
C LEU A 10 9.65 28.20 17.58
N CYS A 11 10.98 28.01 17.57
CA CYS A 11 11.59 26.70 17.65
C CYS A 11 12.28 26.55 19.01
N GLU A 12 11.67 25.75 19.90
CA GLU A 12 12.19 25.50 21.23
C GLU A 12 13.02 24.22 21.31
N SER A 13 12.91 23.33 20.28
CA SER A 13 13.72 22.10 20.21
C SER A 13 15.16 22.41 19.81
N THR A 14 16.08 21.73 20.48
CA THR A 14 17.52 21.69 20.13
C THR A 14 17.89 20.50 19.26
N ARG A 15 16.94 19.60 18.95
CA ARG A 15 17.12 18.37 18.18
C ARG A 15 16.65 18.56 16.74
N ILE A 16 17.27 19.53 16.06
CA ILE A 16 16.99 19.85 14.66
C ILE A 16 18.22 19.50 13.81
N GLY A 17 18.02 18.66 12.80
CA GLY A 17 19.07 18.20 11.89
C GLY A 17 19.59 19.31 10.97
N GLU A 18 20.79 19.09 10.45
CA GLU A 18 21.45 19.99 9.51
C GLU A 18 20.63 20.13 8.23
N GLY A 19 20.66 21.32 7.60
CA GLY A 19 19.94 21.61 6.35
C GLY A 19 18.43 21.84 6.53
N THR A 20 17.86 21.54 7.70
CA THR A 20 16.41 21.70 7.96
C THR A 20 16.03 23.18 7.98
N ARG A 21 14.86 23.50 7.40
CA ARG A 21 14.29 24.85 7.34
C ARG A 21 12.95 24.90 8.05
N ILE A 22 12.83 25.80 9.01
CA ILE A 22 11.61 26.08 9.77
C ILE A 22 11.14 27.48 9.40
N TRP A 23 9.96 27.56 8.76
CA TRP A 23 9.46 28.81 8.17
C TRP A 23 8.61 29.62 9.15
N ALA A 24 8.08 30.74 8.69
CA ALA A 24 7.40 31.73 9.52
C ALA A 24 6.20 31.13 10.26
N PHE A 25 6.02 31.55 11.51
CA PHE A 25 4.90 31.18 12.37
C PHE A 25 4.78 29.66 12.66
N ALA A 26 5.78 28.88 12.29
CA ALA A 26 5.88 27.50 12.77
C ALA A 26 6.25 27.50 14.25
N HIS A 27 5.67 26.54 15.00
CA HIS A 27 5.98 26.35 16.43
C HIS A 27 6.39 24.91 16.67
N VAL A 28 7.62 24.70 17.12
CA VAL A 28 8.21 23.39 17.42
C VAL A 28 8.54 23.33 18.92
N LEU A 29 7.86 22.43 19.66
CA LEU A 29 8.03 22.28 21.10
C LEU A 29 9.37 21.62 21.45
N PRO A 30 9.88 21.80 22.71
CA PRO A 30 11.23 21.40 23.10
C PRO A 30 11.49 19.88 22.99
N GLY A 31 10.45 19.05 23.14
CA GLY A 31 10.55 17.60 23.08
C GLY A 31 10.63 17.00 21.69
N ALA A 32 10.28 17.72 20.62
CA ALA A 32 10.29 17.26 19.25
C ALA A 32 11.70 16.92 18.73
N THR A 33 11.79 15.97 17.82
CA THR A 33 13.01 15.65 17.08
C THR A 33 12.75 15.75 15.59
N ILE A 34 13.56 16.52 14.86
CA ILE A 34 13.43 16.70 13.41
C ILE A 34 14.79 16.38 12.76
N GLY A 35 14.79 15.49 11.78
CA GLY A 35 15.95 15.05 11.05
C GLY A 35 16.57 16.12 10.16
N ARG A 36 17.43 15.71 9.24
CA ARG A 36 18.18 16.58 8.33
C ARG A 36 17.39 16.91 7.08
N ASP A 37 17.71 18.05 6.47
CA ASP A 37 17.19 18.48 5.17
C ASP A 37 15.65 18.53 5.10
N CYS A 38 14.98 18.73 6.24
CA CYS A 38 13.52 18.85 6.31
C CYS A 38 13.05 20.25 5.93
N ASN A 39 11.79 20.34 5.47
CA ASN A 39 11.12 21.57 5.15
C ASN A 39 9.82 21.69 5.95
N VAL A 40 9.83 22.46 7.04
CA VAL A 40 8.68 22.73 7.92
C VAL A 40 8.10 24.07 7.56
N CYS A 41 6.98 24.09 6.82
CA CYS A 41 6.39 25.29 6.25
C CYS A 41 5.64 26.15 7.30
N ASP A 42 5.09 27.28 6.84
CA ASP A 42 4.43 28.26 7.70
C ASP A 42 3.26 27.67 8.48
N HIS A 43 3.09 28.12 9.73
CA HIS A 43 1.99 27.72 10.61
C HIS A 43 1.93 26.20 10.93
N VAL A 44 3.03 25.48 10.81
CA VAL A 44 3.13 24.11 11.28
C VAL A 44 3.32 24.11 12.80
N PHE A 45 2.58 23.24 13.49
CA PHE A 45 2.75 23.00 14.92
C PHE A 45 3.26 21.58 15.14
N VAL A 46 4.30 21.40 16.00
CA VAL A 46 4.92 20.12 16.32
C VAL A 46 5.01 19.97 17.83
N GLU A 47 4.30 18.96 18.37
CA GLU A 47 4.31 18.64 19.81
C GLU A 47 5.58 17.92 20.27
N ASN A 48 5.67 17.65 21.58
CA ASN A 48 6.89 17.15 22.26
C ASN A 48 7.25 15.71 21.88
N ASP A 49 6.28 14.80 21.89
CA ASP A 49 6.53 13.37 21.54
C ASP A 49 6.33 13.12 20.04
N VAL A 50 7.05 13.91 19.24
CA VAL A 50 7.07 13.79 17.78
C VAL A 50 8.48 13.49 17.29
N VAL A 51 8.61 12.51 16.38
CA VAL A 51 9.86 12.21 15.68
C VAL A 51 9.65 12.32 14.19
N ILE A 52 10.45 13.15 13.54
CA ILE A 52 10.45 13.39 12.10
C ILE A 52 11.81 12.99 11.57
N GLY A 53 11.85 12.09 10.58
CA GLY A 53 13.04 11.61 9.91
C GLY A 53 13.71 12.65 9.03
N ASP A 54 14.59 12.21 8.15
CA ASP A 54 15.34 13.06 7.23
C ASP A 54 14.52 13.40 5.96
N ARG A 55 14.74 14.59 5.36
CA ARG A 55 14.17 15.04 4.06
C ARG A 55 12.64 15.07 4.04
N VAL A 56 12.02 15.21 5.18
CA VAL A 56 10.56 15.31 5.31
C VAL A 56 10.10 16.72 4.91
N THR A 57 9.00 16.79 4.15
CA THR A 57 8.32 18.05 3.84
C THR A 57 6.97 18.09 4.50
N ILE A 58 6.75 19.08 5.36
CA ILE A 58 5.47 19.36 6.01
C ILE A 58 4.97 20.72 5.53
N LYS A 59 3.86 20.71 4.79
CA LYS A 59 3.26 21.93 4.22
C LYS A 59 2.48 22.71 5.28
N SER A 60 2.15 23.96 4.93
CA SER A 60 1.55 24.91 5.84
C SER A 60 0.25 24.43 6.49
N GLY A 61 0.04 24.83 7.74
CA GLY A 61 -1.19 24.59 8.50
C GLY A 61 -1.34 23.19 9.09
N VAL A 62 -0.31 22.36 9.03
CA VAL A 62 -0.32 21.00 9.60
C VAL A 62 -0.02 21.07 11.11
N GLN A 63 -0.80 20.35 11.92
CA GLN A 63 -0.50 20.09 13.32
C GLN A 63 -0.06 18.64 13.50
N VAL A 64 1.14 18.45 14.06
CA VAL A 64 1.72 17.14 14.33
C VAL A 64 1.70 16.91 15.84
N TRP A 65 0.77 16.08 16.29
CA TRP A 65 0.49 15.84 17.71
C TRP A 65 1.38 14.75 18.30
N ASP A 66 1.45 14.70 19.63
CA ASP A 66 2.16 13.64 20.35
C ASP A 66 1.78 12.24 19.88
N GLY A 67 2.80 11.38 19.71
CA GLY A 67 2.66 10.02 19.19
C GLY A 67 2.83 9.88 17.68
N VAL A 68 2.92 10.97 16.92
CA VAL A 68 3.15 10.89 15.47
C VAL A 68 4.63 10.65 15.16
N ARG A 69 4.89 9.71 14.26
CA ARG A 69 6.21 9.35 13.75
C ARG A 69 6.20 9.46 12.22
N LEU A 70 7.04 10.31 11.66
CA LEU A 70 7.25 10.45 10.22
C LEU A 70 8.63 9.91 9.88
N GLU A 71 8.71 8.88 9.06
CA GLU A 71 10.01 8.37 8.57
C GLU A 71 10.59 9.29 7.48
N ASP A 72 11.75 8.90 6.94
CA ASP A 72 12.46 9.68 5.92
C ASP A 72 11.63 9.86 4.65
N ASP A 73 11.87 10.97 3.94
CA ASP A 73 11.30 11.26 2.61
C ASP A 73 9.76 11.38 2.59
N VAL A 74 9.10 11.52 3.75
CA VAL A 74 7.65 11.69 3.85
C VAL A 74 7.23 13.08 3.37
N PHE A 75 6.14 13.14 2.60
CA PHE A 75 5.48 14.37 2.20
C PHE A 75 4.11 14.50 2.89
N VAL A 76 3.91 15.62 3.61
CA VAL A 76 2.63 15.95 4.25
C VAL A 76 2.09 17.23 3.59
N GLY A 77 0.97 17.11 2.89
CA GLY A 77 0.29 18.19 2.18
C GLY A 77 -0.29 19.24 3.11
N PRO A 78 -0.68 20.42 2.58
CA PRO A 78 -1.21 21.52 3.39
C PRO A 78 -2.51 21.11 4.11
N ASN A 79 -2.65 21.61 5.35
CA ASN A 79 -3.82 21.38 6.20
C ASN A 79 -4.16 19.89 6.44
N VAL A 80 -3.21 18.99 6.31
CA VAL A 80 -3.40 17.60 6.76
C VAL A 80 -3.65 17.62 8.26
N THR A 81 -4.64 16.85 8.70
CA THR A 81 -5.03 16.75 10.10
C THR A 81 -4.66 15.37 10.63
N PHE A 82 -3.68 15.31 11.51
CA PHE A 82 -3.47 14.14 12.37
C PHE A 82 -4.39 14.22 13.59
N THR A 83 -4.80 13.08 14.10
CA THR A 83 -5.49 12.99 15.39
C THR A 83 -4.74 11.95 16.24
N ASN A 84 -4.71 12.15 17.57
CA ASN A 84 -3.96 11.27 18.50
C ASN A 84 -4.82 10.65 19.60
N ASP A 85 -6.09 11.09 19.74
CA ASP A 85 -7.06 10.54 20.68
C ASP A 85 -8.29 10.03 19.91
N PRO A 86 -8.64 8.71 20.00
CA PRO A 86 -9.82 8.17 19.35
C PRO A 86 -11.15 8.62 19.99
N PHE A 87 -11.13 9.05 21.26
CA PHE A 87 -12.32 9.46 22.00
C PHE A 87 -12.10 10.74 22.82
N PRO A 88 -11.75 11.86 22.15
CA PRO A 88 -11.36 13.08 22.84
C PRO A 88 -12.48 13.64 23.72
N ARG A 89 -12.14 14.10 24.93
CA ARG A 89 -13.03 14.79 25.86
C ARG A 89 -12.31 15.94 26.49
N SER A 90 -13.01 17.06 26.63
CA SER A 90 -12.46 18.26 27.28
C SER A 90 -11.95 17.91 28.70
N LYS A 91 -10.73 18.34 29.00
CA LYS A 91 -10.04 18.14 30.30
C LYS A 91 -9.82 16.68 30.68
N ARG A 92 -9.85 15.76 29.72
CA ARG A 92 -9.48 14.35 29.92
C ARG A 92 -8.35 14.02 28.94
N THR A 93 -7.16 13.83 29.47
CA THR A 93 -6.00 13.40 28.68
C THR A 93 -5.84 11.88 28.87
N PRO A 94 -5.67 11.09 27.80
CA PRO A 94 -5.39 9.68 27.93
C PRO A 94 -4.04 9.46 28.61
N ALA A 95 -3.84 8.28 29.24
CA ALA A 95 -2.57 7.93 29.90
C ALA A 95 -1.41 7.86 28.89
N ALA A 96 -1.71 7.50 27.63
CA ALA A 96 -0.78 7.52 26.50
C ALA A 96 -1.56 7.70 25.20
N PHE A 97 -0.97 8.41 24.24
CA PHE A 97 -1.51 8.50 22.87
C PHE A 97 -1.10 7.28 22.05
N THR A 98 -1.99 6.83 21.17
CA THR A 98 -1.70 5.71 20.27
C THR A 98 -0.80 6.19 19.13
N PRO A 99 0.40 5.61 18.93
CA PRO A 99 1.33 6.08 17.93
C PRO A 99 0.77 5.92 16.50
N THR A 100 0.92 6.97 15.69
CA THR A 100 0.65 6.95 14.24
C THR A 100 1.97 7.00 13.49
N LEU A 101 2.19 6.01 12.61
CA LEU A 101 3.41 5.88 11.83
C LEU A 101 3.16 6.20 10.36
N VAL A 102 3.95 7.10 9.80
CA VAL A 102 4.00 7.37 8.37
C VAL A 102 5.36 6.90 7.85
N CYS A 103 5.34 5.81 7.10
CA CYS A 103 6.55 5.15 6.63
C CYS A 103 7.22 5.92 5.49
N ARG A 104 8.49 5.58 5.26
CA ARG A 104 9.37 6.20 4.25
C ARG A 104 8.68 6.37 2.90
N ASN A 105 8.94 7.51 2.23
CA ASN A 105 8.41 7.89 0.93
C ASN A 105 6.87 7.98 0.84
N ALA A 106 6.13 7.85 1.94
CA ALA A 106 4.69 8.03 1.89
C ALA A 106 4.31 9.50 1.63
N SER A 107 3.20 9.71 0.94
CA SER A 107 2.70 11.02 0.56
C SER A 107 1.24 11.19 1.03
N ILE A 108 0.96 12.26 1.75
CA ILE A 108 -0.38 12.57 2.26
C ILE A 108 -0.87 13.84 1.57
N GLY A 109 -1.97 13.73 0.83
CA GLY A 109 -2.59 14.83 0.09
C GLY A 109 -3.23 15.89 1.00
N ALA A 110 -3.40 17.08 0.44
CA ALA A 110 -3.96 18.25 1.16
C ALA A 110 -5.32 17.93 1.82
N ASN A 111 -5.55 18.49 3.01
CA ASN A 111 -6.79 18.36 3.79
C ASN A 111 -7.18 16.90 4.12
N ALA A 112 -6.29 15.93 4.01
CA ALA A 112 -6.56 14.57 4.46
C ALA A 112 -6.60 14.53 6.00
N THR A 113 -7.42 13.61 6.55
CA THR A 113 -7.52 13.36 7.99
C THR A 113 -7.01 11.95 8.28
N ILE A 114 -6.09 11.83 9.23
CA ILE A 114 -5.50 10.57 9.66
C ILE A 114 -5.95 10.27 11.08
N LEU A 115 -6.70 9.18 11.28
CA LEU A 115 -7.12 8.74 12.61
C LEU A 115 -5.94 8.16 13.40
N PRO A 116 -6.02 8.12 14.76
CA PRO A 116 -4.91 7.71 15.60
C PRO A 116 -4.60 6.20 15.50
N GLY A 117 -3.35 5.84 15.73
CA GLY A 117 -2.93 4.44 15.80
C GLY A 117 -2.78 3.73 14.46
N LEU A 118 -2.67 4.48 13.38
CA LEU A 118 -2.57 3.93 12.03
C LEU A 118 -1.14 3.91 11.52
N THR A 119 -0.88 2.98 10.61
CA THR A 119 0.33 2.97 9.80
C THR A 119 -0.02 3.34 8.36
N ILE A 120 0.63 4.38 7.83
CA ILE A 120 0.64 4.68 6.40
C ILE A 120 1.89 4.02 5.84
N GLY A 121 1.71 2.96 5.05
CA GLY A 121 2.81 2.12 4.57
C GLY A 121 3.79 2.85 3.65
N ARG A 122 4.96 2.28 3.48
CA ARG A 122 6.01 2.78 2.59
C ARG A 122 5.46 3.10 1.20
N GLU A 123 5.85 4.27 0.64
CA GLU A 123 5.44 4.72 -0.69
C GLU A 123 3.91 4.85 -0.88
N ALA A 124 3.11 4.70 0.16
CA ALA A 124 1.67 4.86 0.04
C ALA A 124 1.29 6.31 -0.28
N MET A 125 0.19 6.48 -1.01
CA MET A 125 -0.37 7.78 -1.34
C MET A 125 -1.77 7.94 -0.76
N VAL A 126 -1.95 8.95 0.07
CA VAL A 126 -3.27 9.35 0.57
C VAL A 126 -3.77 10.50 -0.27
N GLY A 127 -4.89 10.33 -0.94
CA GLY A 127 -5.53 11.36 -1.77
C GLY A 127 -5.97 12.58 -0.97
N ALA A 128 -6.02 13.73 -1.62
CA ALA A 128 -6.48 14.97 -0.98
C ALA A 128 -7.92 14.82 -0.44
N GLY A 129 -8.19 15.34 0.75
CA GLY A 129 -9.49 15.28 1.42
C GLY A 129 -9.89 13.88 1.91
N ALA A 130 -9.02 12.88 1.83
CA ALA A 130 -9.33 11.53 2.30
C ALA A 130 -9.41 11.46 3.83
N VAL A 131 -10.31 10.62 4.36
CA VAL A 131 -10.38 10.29 5.79
C VAL A 131 -9.90 8.87 5.99
N VAL A 132 -8.65 8.73 6.47
CA VAL A 132 -8.01 7.44 6.68
C VAL A 132 -8.43 6.88 8.04
N THR A 133 -9.18 5.79 8.01
CA THR A 133 -9.75 5.13 9.19
C THR A 133 -9.10 3.77 9.50
N ARG A 134 -8.18 3.31 8.65
CA ARG A 134 -7.45 2.04 8.77
C ARG A 134 -6.04 2.20 8.21
N SER A 135 -5.12 1.35 8.65
CA SER A 135 -3.74 1.34 8.12
C SER A 135 -3.74 1.11 6.61
N VAL A 136 -2.84 1.82 5.93
CA VAL A 136 -2.68 1.82 4.48
C VAL A 136 -1.52 0.90 4.12
N PRO A 137 -1.71 -0.11 3.28
CA PRO A 137 -0.62 -0.98 2.82
C PRO A 137 0.47 -0.21 2.08
N ALA A 138 1.68 -0.80 2.01
CA ALA A 138 2.77 -0.24 1.22
C ALA A 138 2.36 -0.02 -0.23
N ALA A 139 2.79 1.11 -0.80
CA ALA A 139 2.51 1.54 -2.17
C ALA A 139 1.02 1.69 -2.54
N ALA A 140 0.08 1.50 -1.62
CA ALA A 140 -1.33 1.67 -1.92
C ALA A 140 -1.69 3.15 -2.11
N ILE A 141 -2.57 3.43 -3.07
CA ILE A 141 -3.20 4.72 -3.28
C ILE A 141 -4.60 4.66 -2.67
N VAL A 142 -4.86 5.51 -1.68
CA VAL A 142 -6.17 5.56 -1.02
C VAL A 142 -6.84 6.92 -1.21
N ALA A 143 -8.16 6.94 -1.36
CA ALA A 143 -8.94 8.16 -1.52
C ALA A 143 -10.35 8.02 -0.94
N GLY A 144 -11.01 9.14 -0.68
CA GLY A 144 -12.42 9.20 -0.24
C GLY A 144 -12.62 9.28 1.27
N ASN A 145 -13.89 9.31 1.69
CA ASN A 145 -14.31 9.33 3.09
C ASN A 145 -15.42 8.27 3.32
N PRO A 146 -15.16 7.16 4.05
CA PRO A 146 -13.83 6.75 4.51
C PRO A 146 -12.92 6.36 3.32
N ALA A 147 -11.60 6.50 3.52
CA ALA A 147 -10.62 6.19 2.48
C ALA A 147 -10.65 4.71 2.08
N ARG A 148 -10.55 4.45 0.76
CA ARG A 148 -10.48 3.12 0.17
C ARG A 148 -9.31 3.05 -0.80
N ILE A 149 -8.74 1.85 -0.97
CA ILE A 149 -7.70 1.63 -1.96
C ILE A 149 -8.31 1.76 -3.35
N VAL A 150 -7.73 2.65 -4.16
CA VAL A 150 -8.14 2.93 -5.54
C VAL A 150 -7.10 2.49 -6.55
N GLY A 151 -5.89 2.18 -6.12
CA GLY A 151 -4.78 1.73 -6.96
C GLY A 151 -3.52 1.47 -6.15
N TYR A 152 -2.42 1.24 -6.86
CA TYR A 152 -1.08 1.12 -6.29
C TYR A 152 -0.10 1.96 -7.10
N VAL A 153 0.86 2.56 -6.41
CA VAL A 153 1.91 3.39 -7.03
C VAL A 153 2.68 2.55 -8.04
N ASP A 154 2.95 3.14 -9.22
CA ASP A 154 3.69 2.51 -10.32
C ASP A 154 3.08 1.20 -10.85
N SER A 155 1.83 0.87 -10.51
CA SER A 155 1.11 -0.20 -11.18
C SER A 155 0.61 0.28 -12.55
N ALA A 156 1.00 -0.42 -13.62
CA ALA A 156 0.34 -0.24 -14.91
C ALA A 156 -0.95 -1.07 -14.92
N ASP A 157 -2.03 -0.50 -15.46
CA ASP A 157 -3.26 -1.25 -15.72
C ASP A 157 -3.05 -2.13 -16.95
N ASP A 158 -3.28 -3.45 -16.85
CA ASP A 158 -3.19 -4.40 -17.95
C ASP A 158 -4.29 -4.20 -19.02
N ARG A 159 -5.33 -3.43 -18.69
CA ARG A 159 -6.42 -3.11 -19.64
C ARG A 159 -5.96 -2.28 -20.83
N ALA A 160 -4.79 -1.65 -20.75
CA ALA A 160 -4.17 -0.94 -21.87
C ALA A 160 -3.51 -1.89 -22.88
N LEU A 161 -3.35 -3.18 -22.50
CA LEU A 161 -2.68 -4.19 -23.29
C LEU A 161 -3.68 -5.15 -23.95
N ASP A 162 -4.50 -4.65 -24.82
CA ASP A 162 -5.24 -5.42 -25.82
C ASP A 162 -6.76 -5.54 -25.68
N ARG A 163 -7.41 -4.97 -26.68
CA ARG A 163 -8.82 -5.21 -27.02
C ARG A 163 -8.99 -6.01 -28.32
N THR A 164 -8.04 -6.81 -28.70
CA THR A 164 -8.19 -7.58 -29.96
C THR A 164 -7.65 -8.98 -29.82
N VAL A 165 -8.55 -9.94 -30.07
CA VAL A 165 -8.32 -11.37 -30.33
C VAL A 165 -8.35 -12.31 -29.14
N ILE A 166 -9.47 -13.04 -29.04
CA ILE A 166 -9.60 -14.34 -28.35
C ILE A 166 -8.66 -15.36 -29.01
N LYS A 167 -7.43 -15.38 -28.59
CA LYS A 167 -6.49 -16.49 -28.79
C LYS A 167 -5.88 -16.77 -27.43
N THR A 168 -5.70 -18.06 -27.12
CA THR A 168 -4.86 -18.52 -26.02
C THR A 168 -3.54 -17.73 -26.02
N ALA A 169 -3.51 -16.63 -25.31
CA ALA A 169 -2.35 -15.77 -25.23
C ALA A 169 -1.72 -15.96 -23.84
N THR A 170 -0.50 -16.45 -23.87
CA THR A 170 0.36 -16.41 -22.69
C THR A 170 1.16 -15.13 -22.78
N GLU A 171 0.87 -14.17 -21.94
CA GLU A 171 1.57 -12.89 -21.90
C GLU A 171 2.56 -12.89 -20.73
N ALA A 172 3.84 -12.86 -21.06
CA ALA A 172 4.87 -12.54 -20.07
C ALA A 172 4.70 -11.08 -19.68
N THR A 173 4.62 -10.84 -18.37
CA THR A 173 4.43 -9.48 -17.84
C THR A 173 5.77 -8.77 -17.63
N ARG A 174 5.72 -7.48 -17.30
CA ARG A 174 6.91 -6.72 -16.89
C ARG A 174 7.42 -7.09 -15.49
N VAL A 175 6.64 -7.83 -14.68
CA VAL A 175 7.03 -8.37 -13.39
C VAL A 175 7.63 -9.75 -13.62
N GLU A 176 8.85 -9.96 -13.16
CA GLU A 176 9.62 -11.17 -13.48
C GLU A 176 8.90 -12.45 -13.08
N GLY A 177 8.77 -13.38 -14.02
CA GLY A 177 8.15 -14.69 -13.82
C GLY A 177 6.62 -14.68 -13.74
N VAL A 178 5.97 -13.53 -13.62
CA VAL A 178 4.50 -13.45 -13.63
C VAL A 178 3.97 -13.58 -15.04
N VAL A 179 2.97 -14.44 -15.21
CA VAL A 179 2.37 -14.74 -16.51
C VAL A 179 0.85 -14.61 -16.43
N VAL A 180 0.25 -13.84 -17.31
CA VAL A 180 -1.19 -13.80 -17.53
C VAL A 180 -1.56 -14.80 -18.61
N ARG A 181 -2.58 -15.62 -18.38
CA ARG A 181 -3.03 -16.64 -19.31
C ARG A 181 -4.53 -16.55 -19.56
N ASP A 182 -4.93 -16.53 -20.82
CA ASP A 182 -6.29 -16.80 -21.21
C ASP A 182 -6.45 -18.31 -21.44
N LEU A 183 -7.26 -18.96 -20.61
CA LEU A 183 -7.56 -20.38 -20.68
C LEU A 183 -8.52 -20.68 -21.84
N PRO A 184 -8.49 -21.90 -22.43
CA PRO A 184 -9.47 -22.32 -23.42
C PRO A 184 -10.89 -22.12 -22.92
N LEU A 185 -11.72 -21.51 -23.78
CA LEU A 185 -13.13 -21.28 -23.51
C LEU A 185 -13.96 -21.93 -24.62
N VAL A 186 -14.79 -22.90 -24.26
CA VAL A 186 -15.69 -23.61 -25.15
C VAL A 186 -17.10 -23.06 -24.95
N HIS A 187 -17.70 -22.57 -26.04
CA HIS A 187 -19.09 -22.11 -26.06
C HIS A 187 -19.96 -23.14 -26.77
N ASP A 188 -21.03 -23.61 -26.11
CA ASP A 188 -22.06 -24.42 -26.76
C ASP A 188 -23.45 -24.09 -26.23
N LEU A 189 -24.50 -24.72 -26.78
CA LEU A 189 -25.90 -24.45 -26.39
C LEU A 189 -26.23 -24.85 -24.93
N ARG A 190 -25.34 -25.61 -24.27
CA ARG A 190 -25.49 -26.03 -22.88
C ARG A 190 -24.82 -25.03 -21.92
N GLY A 191 -24.04 -24.06 -22.43
CA GLY A 191 -23.33 -23.07 -21.65
C GLY A 191 -21.86 -22.98 -22.04
N ASN A 192 -21.06 -22.40 -21.16
CA ASN A 192 -19.64 -22.14 -21.36
C ASN A 192 -18.81 -23.09 -20.48
N LEU A 193 -17.71 -23.60 -21.01
CA LEU A 193 -16.73 -24.41 -20.29
C LEU A 193 -15.35 -23.75 -20.41
N THR A 194 -14.73 -23.45 -19.28
CA THR A 194 -13.32 -23.07 -19.20
C THR A 194 -12.49 -24.25 -18.73
N VAL A 195 -11.40 -24.52 -19.42
CA VAL A 195 -10.51 -25.65 -19.15
C VAL A 195 -9.12 -25.14 -18.82
N GLY A 196 -8.47 -25.73 -17.81
CA GLY A 196 -7.07 -25.47 -17.48
C GLY A 196 -6.35 -26.82 -17.31
N GLU A 197 -5.47 -27.15 -18.24
CA GLU A 197 -4.68 -28.38 -18.20
C GLU A 197 -3.37 -28.20 -17.42
N VAL A 198 -2.99 -29.25 -16.69
CA VAL A 198 -1.71 -29.30 -15.98
C VAL A 198 -0.75 -30.21 -16.75
N PRO A 199 0.45 -29.78 -17.09
CA PRO A 199 1.13 -28.53 -16.74
C PRO A 199 1.04 -27.41 -17.80
N SER A 200 0.29 -27.59 -18.88
CA SER A 200 0.32 -26.67 -20.04
C SER A 200 -0.26 -25.29 -19.71
N ASP A 201 -1.37 -25.24 -18.97
CA ASP A 201 -2.06 -24.00 -18.61
C ASP A 201 -1.76 -23.59 -17.16
N VAL A 202 -1.81 -24.54 -16.21
CA VAL A 202 -1.37 -24.37 -14.83
C VAL A 202 0.02 -24.99 -14.69
N PRO A 203 1.12 -24.20 -14.56
CA PRO A 203 2.49 -24.70 -14.75
C PRO A 203 3.03 -25.54 -13.59
N PHE A 204 2.20 -25.93 -12.65
CA PHE A 204 2.54 -26.79 -11.51
C PHE A 204 1.40 -27.75 -11.18
N ALA A 205 1.69 -28.85 -10.49
CA ALA A 205 0.69 -29.74 -9.94
C ALA A 205 0.11 -29.15 -8.64
N PRO A 206 -1.18 -28.71 -8.61
CA PRO A 206 -1.76 -28.15 -7.41
C PRO A 206 -1.81 -29.16 -6.26
N ARG A 207 -1.34 -28.75 -5.09
CA ARG A 207 -1.45 -29.51 -3.84
C ARG A 207 -2.50 -28.96 -2.89
N ARG A 208 -2.97 -27.75 -3.16
CA ARG A 208 -4.02 -27.07 -2.40
C ARG A 208 -4.79 -26.14 -3.33
N TYR A 209 -6.07 -26.03 -3.09
CA TYR A 209 -6.86 -24.90 -3.60
C TYR A 209 -7.59 -24.22 -2.45
N PHE A 210 -7.98 -22.96 -2.66
CA PHE A 210 -8.87 -22.23 -1.78
C PHE A 210 -9.67 -21.20 -2.57
N LEU A 211 -10.80 -20.81 -2.01
CA LEU A 211 -11.67 -19.80 -2.57
C LEU A 211 -11.67 -18.56 -1.67
N VAL A 212 -11.59 -17.41 -2.30
CA VAL A 212 -11.78 -16.11 -1.63
C VAL A 212 -13.10 -15.54 -2.13
N HIS A 213 -14.06 -15.36 -1.25
CA HIS A 213 -15.40 -14.88 -1.57
C HIS A 213 -15.94 -14.02 -0.43
N ASP A 214 -17.07 -13.35 -0.67
CA ASP A 214 -17.73 -12.45 0.31
C ASP A 214 -16.77 -11.37 0.86
N VAL A 215 -15.81 -10.94 0.05
CA VAL A 215 -14.89 -9.85 0.43
C VAL A 215 -15.66 -8.54 0.39
N PRO A 216 -15.77 -7.81 1.50
CA PRO A 216 -16.44 -6.51 1.49
C PRO A 216 -15.76 -5.55 0.51
N SER A 217 -16.54 -4.77 -0.23
CA SER A 217 -15.99 -3.77 -1.16
C SER A 217 -15.03 -2.83 -0.42
N GLY A 218 -13.83 -2.67 -0.96
CA GLY A 218 -12.77 -1.85 -0.36
C GLY A 218 -11.84 -2.57 0.60
N GLU A 219 -12.07 -3.86 0.89
CA GLU A 219 -11.09 -4.69 1.59
C GLU A 219 -10.07 -5.30 0.62
N THR A 220 -8.89 -5.66 1.15
CA THR A 220 -7.85 -6.36 0.41
C THR A 220 -7.61 -7.73 0.99
N ARG A 221 -7.11 -8.64 0.15
CA ARG A 221 -6.62 -9.95 0.53
C ARG A 221 -5.18 -10.13 0.00
N GLY A 222 -4.50 -11.14 0.48
CA GLY A 222 -3.10 -11.37 0.16
C GLY A 222 -2.20 -10.43 0.95
N SER A 223 -1.53 -9.50 0.29
CA SER A 223 -0.49 -8.63 0.86
C SER A 223 0.63 -9.45 1.50
N HIS A 224 1.16 -10.39 0.72
CA HIS A 224 2.28 -11.25 1.09
C HIS A 224 3.00 -11.79 -0.14
N ALA A 225 4.20 -12.30 0.05
CA ALA A 225 4.91 -13.14 -0.90
C ALA A 225 5.10 -14.55 -0.33
N HIS A 226 5.37 -15.52 -1.19
CA HIS A 226 5.75 -16.88 -0.84
C HIS A 226 7.23 -17.12 -1.12
N ARG A 227 7.90 -17.88 -0.25
CA ARG A 227 9.32 -18.24 -0.45
C ARG A 227 9.51 -19.34 -1.49
N ALA A 228 8.57 -20.29 -1.57
CA ALA A 228 8.62 -21.46 -2.42
C ALA A 228 7.30 -21.77 -3.13
N CYS A 229 6.14 -21.41 -2.58
CA CYS A 229 4.85 -21.73 -3.15
C CYS A 229 4.56 -20.90 -4.40
N GLU A 230 4.17 -21.58 -5.46
CA GLU A 230 3.63 -21.00 -6.69
C GLU A 230 2.11 -20.91 -6.59
N GLN A 231 1.51 -19.91 -7.20
CA GLN A 231 0.06 -19.75 -7.23
C GLN A 231 -0.46 -19.48 -8.64
N PHE A 232 -1.67 -19.98 -8.92
CA PHE A 232 -2.44 -19.64 -10.11
C PHE A 232 -3.84 -19.18 -9.69
N LEU A 233 -4.21 -17.97 -10.06
CA LEU A 233 -5.41 -17.28 -9.62
C LEU A 233 -6.37 -17.10 -10.79
N VAL A 234 -7.65 -17.42 -10.59
CA VAL A 234 -8.75 -17.16 -11.56
C VAL A 234 -9.97 -16.64 -10.81
N CYS A 235 -10.55 -15.52 -11.24
CA CYS A 235 -11.84 -15.09 -10.72
C CYS A 235 -12.97 -15.80 -11.49
N VAL A 236 -13.57 -16.82 -10.86
CA VAL A 236 -14.56 -17.69 -11.53
C VAL A 236 -15.96 -17.07 -11.59
N THR A 237 -16.24 -16.07 -10.77
CA THR A 237 -17.47 -15.26 -10.77
C THR A 237 -17.13 -13.84 -10.38
N GLY A 238 -17.81 -12.84 -10.96
CA GLY A 238 -17.53 -11.43 -10.72
C GLY A 238 -16.15 -11.02 -11.23
N SER A 239 -15.51 -10.09 -10.54
CA SER A 239 -14.16 -9.62 -10.88
C SER A 239 -13.37 -9.18 -9.66
N CYS A 240 -12.05 -9.22 -9.78
CA CYS A 240 -11.11 -8.57 -8.87
C CYS A 240 -9.85 -8.13 -9.62
N ALA A 241 -9.02 -7.34 -9.00
CA ALA A 241 -7.69 -7.00 -9.48
C ALA A 241 -6.62 -7.63 -8.58
N VAL A 242 -5.51 -8.04 -9.18
CA VAL A 242 -4.33 -8.56 -8.50
C VAL A 242 -3.15 -7.67 -8.81
N VAL A 243 -2.60 -7.02 -7.81
CA VAL A 243 -1.32 -6.31 -7.94
C VAL A 243 -0.21 -7.29 -7.61
N VAL A 244 0.76 -7.41 -8.52
CA VAL A 244 1.97 -8.21 -8.37
C VAL A 244 3.22 -7.32 -8.41
N ASP A 245 4.22 -7.65 -7.60
CA ASP A 245 5.41 -6.82 -7.40
C ASP A 245 6.64 -7.72 -7.16
N ASP A 246 7.70 -7.52 -7.94
CA ASP A 246 8.98 -8.23 -7.81
C ASP A 246 10.04 -7.44 -7.00
N GLY A 247 9.62 -6.34 -6.39
CA GLY A 247 10.49 -5.41 -5.66
C GLY A 247 11.11 -4.30 -6.53
N GLN A 248 10.88 -4.32 -7.84
CA GLN A 248 11.30 -3.28 -8.79
C GLN A 248 10.18 -2.79 -9.68
N ARG A 249 9.28 -3.68 -10.06
CA ARG A 249 8.19 -3.40 -11.00
C ARG A 249 6.88 -3.92 -10.42
N ARG A 250 5.83 -3.15 -10.64
CA ARG A 250 4.47 -3.52 -10.26
C ARG A 250 3.59 -3.58 -11.49
N LEU A 251 2.63 -4.50 -11.44
CA LEU A 251 1.59 -4.63 -12.44
C LEU A 251 0.25 -4.92 -11.76
N GLU A 252 -0.79 -4.28 -12.22
CA GLU A 252 -2.17 -4.64 -11.89
C GLU A 252 -2.74 -5.54 -12.98
N VAL A 253 -3.17 -6.74 -12.61
CA VAL A 253 -3.85 -7.69 -13.47
C VAL A 253 -5.32 -7.72 -13.11
N SER A 254 -6.20 -7.42 -14.08
CA SER A 254 -7.65 -7.56 -13.90
C SER A 254 -8.08 -8.99 -14.20
N LEU A 255 -8.72 -9.64 -13.24
CA LEU A 255 -9.38 -10.94 -13.38
C LEU A 255 -10.89 -10.70 -13.47
N ASP A 256 -11.39 -10.46 -14.68
CA ASP A 256 -12.76 -10.03 -14.97
C ASP A 256 -13.58 -11.07 -15.77
N ARG A 257 -13.00 -12.25 -16.00
CA ARG A 257 -13.62 -13.36 -16.73
C ARG A 257 -13.06 -14.72 -16.27
N PRO A 258 -13.88 -15.79 -16.27
CA PRO A 258 -13.50 -17.08 -15.70
C PRO A 258 -12.41 -17.82 -16.50
N ASN A 259 -12.07 -17.36 -17.70
CA ASN A 259 -11.00 -17.93 -18.50
C ASN A 259 -9.71 -17.11 -18.48
N ARG A 260 -9.58 -16.09 -17.60
CA ARG A 260 -8.35 -15.33 -17.43
C ARG A 260 -7.72 -15.64 -16.08
N GLY A 261 -6.51 -16.16 -16.11
CA GLY A 261 -5.75 -16.49 -14.90
C GLY A 261 -4.40 -15.76 -14.85
N VAL A 262 -3.87 -15.61 -13.64
CA VAL A 262 -2.52 -15.11 -13.41
C VAL A 262 -1.70 -16.15 -12.64
N TYR A 263 -0.54 -16.49 -13.19
CA TYR A 263 0.49 -17.27 -12.51
C TYR A 263 1.42 -16.33 -11.75
N ILE A 264 1.64 -16.66 -10.49
CA ILE A 264 2.51 -15.91 -9.58
C ILE A 264 3.58 -16.87 -9.06
N PRO A 265 4.86 -16.68 -9.44
CA PRO A 265 5.96 -17.48 -8.94
C PRO A 265 6.31 -17.13 -7.48
N PRO A 266 7.18 -17.93 -6.82
CA PRO A 266 7.76 -17.55 -5.54
C PRO A 266 8.47 -16.20 -5.60
N MET A 267 8.54 -15.53 -4.44
CA MET A 267 9.22 -14.24 -4.29
C MET A 267 8.60 -13.10 -5.10
N VAL A 268 7.32 -13.19 -5.40
CA VAL A 268 6.51 -12.09 -5.92
C VAL A 268 5.46 -11.73 -4.87
N TRP A 269 5.43 -10.46 -4.49
CA TRP A 269 4.41 -9.93 -3.58
C TRP A 269 3.09 -9.77 -4.32
N ALA A 270 2.00 -10.26 -3.75
CA ALA A 270 0.68 -10.18 -4.37
C ALA A 270 -0.36 -9.63 -3.40
N THR A 271 -1.20 -8.73 -3.93
CA THR A 271 -2.36 -8.18 -3.21
C THR A 271 -3.58 -8.22 -4.13
N GLN A 272 -4.69 -8.76 -3.63
CA GLN A 272 -5.96 -8.80 -4.36
C GLN A 272 -6.92 -7.75 -3.78
N TYR A 273 -7.65 -7.02 -4.64
CA TYR A 273 -8.56 -5.94 -4.28
C TYR A 273 -9.56 -5.63 -5.40
N LYS A 274 -10.35 -4.57 -5.29
CA LYS A 274 -11.41 -4.23 -6.27
C LYS A 274 -12.39 -5.39 -6.50
N TYR A 275 -12.68 -6.17 -5.47
CA TYR A 275 -13.65 -7.26 -5.57
C TYR A 275 -15.05 -6.72 -5.88
N THR A 276 -15.72 -7.29 -6.90
CA THR A 276 -17.18 -7.12 -7.03
C THR A 276 -17.87 -7.91 -5.92
N ARG A 277 -19.13 -7.57 -5.65
CA ARG A 277 -19.90 -8.17 -4.55
C ARG A 277 -20.06 -9.69 -4.70
N ASP A 278 -20.12 -10.15 -5.93
CA ASP A 278 -20.30 -11.55 -6.34
C ASP A 278 -18.99 -12.26 -6.67
N ALA A 279 -17.85 -11.59 -6.44
CA ALA A 279 -16.56 -12.14 -6.82
C ALA A 279 -16.24 -13.41 -6.03
N VAL A 280 -15.83 -14.45 -6.77
CA VAL A 280 -15.26 -15.70 -6.25
C VAL A 280 -13.91 -15.92 -6.93
N LEU A 281 -12.82 -15.77 -6.16
CA LEU A 281 -11.47 -15.99 -6.63
C LEU A 281 -11.03 -17.40 -6.24
N LEU A 282 -10.75 -18.25 -7.22
CA LEU A 282 -10.09 -19.54 -7.06
C LEU A 282 -8.58 -19.36 -7.07
N VAL A 283 -7.91 -19.91 -6.08
CA VAL A 283 -6.44 -19.97 -6.00
C VAL A 283 -5.99 -21.41 -5.96
N LEU A 284 -5.20 -21.82 -6.95
CA LEU A 284 -4.45 -23.07 -6.96
C LEU A 284 -3.05 -22.80 -6.41
N ALA A 285 -2.53 -23.68 -5.55
CA ALA A 285 -1.24 -23.52 -4.91
C ALA A 285 -0.41 -24.81 -5.05
N SER A 286 0.89 -24.66 -5.34
CA SER A 286 1.82 -25.78 -5.57
C SER A 286 2.20 -26.53 -4.29
N HIS A 287 1.97 -25.92 -3.11
CA HIS A 287 2.33 -26.48 -1.80
C HIS A 287 1.11 -26.52 -0.86
N PRO A 288 1.10 -27.44 0.12
CA PRO A 288 0.21 -27.37 1.28
C PRO A 288 0.41 -26.03 2.02
N TYR A 289 -0.50 -25.71 2.96
CA TYR A 289 -0.32 -24.54 3.80
C TYR A 289 0.90 -24.72 4.72
N ASP A 290 1.80 -23.75 4.65
CA ASP A 290 2.95 -23.63 5.53
C ASP A 290 3.09 -22.15 5.92
N ALA A 291 3.03 -21.85 7.21
CA ALA A 291 3.11 -20.48 7.72
C ALA A 291 4.50 -19.86 7.49
N ASP A 292 5.55 -20.66 7.48
CA ASP A 292 6.95 -20.24 7.33
C ASP A 292 7.30 -19.88 5.87
N ASP A 293 6.48 -20.34 4.92
CA ASP A 293 6.61 -19.99 3.50
C ASP A 293 6.16 -18.55 3.21
N TYR A 294 5.41 -17.91 4.12
CA TYR A 294 4.87 -16.57 3.91
C TYR A 294 5.85 -15.47 4.36
N ILE A 295 6.01 -14.47 3.51
CA ILE A 295 6.60 -13.18 3.86
C ILE A 295 5.45 -12.18 3.95
N ARG A 296 5.13 -11.69 5.16
CA ARG A 296 3.99 -10.79 5.42
C ARG A 296 4.41 -9.34 5.69
N ASP A 297 5.68 -9.12 5.88
CA ASP A 297 6.26 -7.78 6.00
C ASP A 297 6.87 -7.37 4.65
N TYR A 298 6.48 -6.19 4.16
CA TYR A 298 6.91 -5.73 2.84
C TYR A 298 8.40 -5.32 2.83
N ASP A 299 8.92 -4.82 3.94
CA ASP A 299 10.35 -4.47 4.05
C ASP A 299 11.21 -5.74 4.12
N GLU A 300 10.75 -6.78 4.82
CA GLU A 300 11.37 -8.11 4.77
C GLU A 300 11.38 -8.66 3.35
N PHE A 301 10.28 -8.51 2.61
CA PHE A 301 10.19 -8.91 1.20
C PHE A 301 11.26 -8.20 0.37
N LEU A 302 11.32 -6.86 0.43
CA LEU A 302 12.30 -6.07 -0.33
C LEU A 302 13.75 -6.44 0.01
N ALA A 303 14.06 -6.64 1.28
CA ALA A 303 15.39 -7.09 1.74
C ALA A 303 15.74 -8.46 1.16
N THR A 304 14.75 -9.38 1.13
CA THR A 304 14.95 -10.76 0.66
C THR A 304 15.17 -10.81 -0.86
N VAL A 305 14.41 -10.06 -1.66
CA VAL A 305 14.59 -10.02 -3.13
C VAL A 305 15.84 -9.23 -3.49
N GLY A 306 16.20 -8.18 -2.76
CA GLY A 306 17.44 -7.41 -2.96
C GLY A 306 18.71 -8.22 -2.68
N ALA A 307 18.69 -9.12 -1.70
CA ALA A 307 19.81 -9.99 -1.37
C ALA A 307 20.03 -11.16 -2.36
N ARG A 308 19.03 -11.47 -3.21
CA ARG A 308 19.12 -12.53 -4.23
C ARG A 308 19.70 -12.06 -5.57
N ARG A 309 19.95 -10.77 -5.71
CA ARG A 309 20.51 -10.11 -6.91
C ARG A 309 21.92 -9.61 -6.64
#